data_3677b0b9a852f494e74efb035ac889b7
#
_entry.id   3677b0b9a852f494e74efb035ac889b7
#
_cell.length_a   1.000
_cell.length_b   1.000
_cell.length_c   1.000
_cell.angle_alpha   90.00
_cell.angle_beta   90.00
_cell.angle_gamma   90.00
#
_symmetry.space_group_name_H-M   'P 1'
#
loop_
_entity.id
_entity.type
_entity.pdbx_description
1 polymer ?
#
loop_
_entity_poly.entity_id
_entity_poly.type
_entity_poly.pdbx_seq_one_letter_code
_entity_poly.pdbx_strand_id
1 'polypeptide(L)'
;MTTPQTPTLTGTPVLQTERLILRAPALRDFDAYAAFMAGPRSSMVGGPMTREMAWRFFGHHVGHWPLRGYGTFFIEPKQGGPVIGMLMAWHPEGHPEREVGWCIFTDEAAGQGYATEAARAVLRHVFGTLGWDTAVSYIAPANEASQRMAARLGARRDPAAPQADPDDPDVIWRHRPEDWR
;
A
#
# COMPACT_ATOMS: atom_id res chain seq x y z
N MET A 1 9.96 -37.06 -11.24
CA MET A 1 9.78 -36.29 -10.00
C MET A 1 9.14 -34.96 -10.37
N THR A 2 7.88 -34.75 -10.00
CA THR A 2 7.19 -33.46 -10.21
C THR A 2 7.78 -32.43 -9.24
N THR A 3 8.32 -31.34 -9.77
CA THR A 3 8.75 -30.21 -8.94
C THR A 3 7.56 -29.72 -8.15
N PRO A 4 7.66 -29.57 -6.81
CA PRO A 4 6.57 -29.05 -6.00
C PRO A 4 6.19 -27.66 -6.53
N GLN A 5 4.92 -27.51 -6.90
CA GLN A 5 4.43 -26.20 -7.33
C GLN A 5 4.32 -25.29 -6.10
N THR A 6 4.98 -24.15 -6.14
CA THR A 6 4.88 -23.17 -5.06
C THR A 6 3.43 -22.71 -4.94
N PRO A 7 2.77 -22.82 -3.76
CA PRO A 7 1.42 -22.33 -3.57
C PRO A 7 1.34 -20.82 -3.90
N THR A 8 0.32 -20.44 -4.64
CA THR A 8 0.06 -19.04 -5.00
C THR A 8 -1.30 -18.60 -4.46
N LEU A 9 -1.44 -17.33 -4.11
CA LEU A 9 -2.75 -16.76 -3.81
C LEU A 9 -3.61 -16.80 -5.07
N THR A 10 -4.78 -17.41 -4.96
CA THR A 10 -5.78 -17.47 -6.04
C THR A 10 -7.00 -16.64 -5.67
N GLY A 11 -7.67 -16.06 -6.67
CA GLY A 11 -8.86 -15.25 -6.45
C GLY A 11 -8.59 -13.81 -5.98
N THR A 12 -7.33 -13.41 -5.84
CA THR A 12 -6.99 -12.00 -5.56
C THR A 12 -7.22 -11.14 -6.82
N PRO A 13 -7.79 -9.93 -6.68
CA PRO A 13 -8.01 -9.05 -7.81
C PRO A 13 -6.68 -8.55 -8.39
N VAL A 14 -6.67 -8.37 -9.71
CA VAL A 14 -5.59 -7.68 -10.43
C VAL A 14 -6.18 -6.40 -11.01
N LEU A 15 -5.67 -5.25 -10.58
CA LEU A 15 -6.09 -3.96 -11.09
C LEU A 15 -5.11 -3.50 -12.18
N GLN A 16 -5.64 -2.93 -13.24
CA GLN A 16 -4.82 -2.40 -14.33
C GLN A 16 -5.08 -0.92 -14.52
N THR A 17 -4.02 -0.18 -14.76
CA THR A 17 -4.05 1.24 -15.14
C THR A 17 -3.42 1.41 -16.52
N GLU A 18 -3.14 2.62 -16.94
CA GLU A 18 -2.43 2.88 -18.19
C GLU A 18 -1.03 2.25 -18.19
N ARG A 19 -0.25 2.46 -17.11
CA ARG A 19 1.16 2.08 -17.02
C ARG A 19 1.44 0.91 -16.09
N LEU A 20 0.47 0.51 -15.22
CA LEU A 20 0.73 -0.35 -14.08
C LEU A 20 -0.18 -1.57 -14.05
N ILE A 21 0.33 -2.65 -13.44
CA ILE A 21 -0.40 -3.80 -12.96
C ILE A 21 -0.28 -3.81 -11.43
N LEU A 22 -1.41 -3.83 -10.74
CA LEU A 22 -1.49 -3.90 -9.29
C LEU A 22 -2.01 -5.28 -8.92
N ARG A 23 -1.21 -6.06 -8.22
CA ARG A 23 -1.51 -7.46 -7.88
C ARG A 23 -1.05 -7.80 -6.47
N ALA A 24 -1.58 -8.88 -5.93
CA ALA A 24 -1.09 -9.42 -4.66
C ALA A 24 0.42 -9.70 -4.71
N PRO A 25 1.13 -9.61 -3.55
CA PRO A 25 2.55 -9.93 -3.46
C PRO A 25 2.81 -11.39 -3.84
N ALA A 26 3.94 -11.64 -4.48
CA ALA A 26 4.45 -12.98 -4.78
C ALA A 26 5.91 -13.09 -4.30
N LEU A 27 6.40 -14.31 -4.04
CA LEU A 27 7.76 -14.53 -3.53
C LEU A 27 8.84 -13.82 -4.36
N ARG A 28 8.65 -13.74 -5.68
CA ARG A 28 9.58 -13.04 -6.61
C ARG A 28 9.76 -11.55 -6.30
N ASP A 29 8.85 -10.94 -5.53
CA ASP A 29 8.86 -9.51 -5.20
C ASP A 29 9.65 -9.23 -3.92
N PHE A 30 9.99 -10.28 -3.16
CA PHE A 30 10.56 -10.13 -1.85
C PHE A 30 11.91 -9.41 -1.87
N ASP A 31 12.76 -9.67 -2.86
CA ASP A 31 14.07 -9.01 -2.94
C ASP A 31 13.96 -7.50 -3.12
N ALA A 32 13.05 -7.04 -3.99
CA ALA A 32 12.79 -5.60 -4.19
C ALA A 32 12.20 -4.97 -2.91
N TYR A 33 11.26 -5.65 -2.26
CA TYR A 33 10.68 -5.20 -1.00
C TYR A 33 11.71 -5.13 0.13
N ALA A 34 12.54 -6.17 0.30
CA ALA A 34 13.56 -6.21 1.33
C ALA A 34 14.65 -5.15 1.13
N ALA A 35 15.04 -4.89 -0.12
CA ALA A 35 15.97 -3.80 -0.45
C ALA A 35 15.40 -2.43 -0.08
N PHE A 36 14.12 -2.17 -0.40
CA PHE A 36 13.42 -0.96 0.02
C PHE A 36 13.39 -0.84 1.55
N MET A 37 12.98 -1.90 2.26
CA MET A 37 12.85 -1.88 3.72
C MET A 37 14.18 -1.74 4.46
N ALA A 38 15.31 -2.09 3.84
CA ALA A 38 16.65 -1.86 4.39
C ALA A 38 17.16 -0.43 4.17
N GLY A 39 16.57 0.30 3.23
CA GLY A 39 17.02 1.64 2.84
C GLY A 39 16.34 2.78 3.59
N PRO A 40 16.90 4.00 3.52
CA PRO A 40 16.38 5.16 4.24
C PRO A 40 14.98 5.61 3.77
N ARG A 41 14.57 5.25 2.55
CA ARG A 41 13.23 5.57 2.02
C ARG A 41 12.09 4.93 2.81
N SER A 42 12.38 3.83 3.52
CA SER A 42 11.40 3.12 4.34
C SER A 42 11.13 3.79 5.71
N SER A 43 11.89 4.81 6.10
CA SER A 43 11.79 5.45 7.42
C SER A 43 10.39 5.99 7.75
N MET A 44 9.61 6.36 6.74
CA MET A 44 8.24 6.87 6.92
C MET A 44 7.17 5.76 6.88
N VAL A 45 7.59 4.47 6.80
CA VAL A 45 6.70 3.31 6.71
C VAL A 45 7.20 2.13 7.56
N GLY A 46 7.84 2.44 8.68
CA GLY A 46 8.28 1.45 9.68
C GLY A 46 9.67 0.87 9.49
N GLY A 47 10.45 1.33 8.49
CA GLY A 47 11.86 0.95 8.33
C GLY A 47 12.83 2.02 8.88
N PRO A 48 14.15 1.87 8.66
CA PRO A 48 14.82 0.71 8.08
C PRO A 48 14.73 -0.55 8.95
N MET A 49 14.71 -1.72 8.30
CA MET A 49 14.68 -2.99 9.01
C MET A 49 15.58 -4.06 8.36
N THR A 50 15.91 -5.10 9.15
CA THR A 50 16.68 -6.24 8.65
C THR A 50 15.88 -7.05 7.64
N ARG A 51 16.56 -7.78 6.75
CA ARG A 51 15.92 -8.67 5.78
C ARG A 51 15.00 -9.70 6.45
N GLU A 52 15.39 -10.20 7.64
CA GLU A 52 14.59 -11.14 8.42
C GLU A 52 13.28 -10.49 8.91
N MET A 53 13.34 -9.25 9.39
CA MET A 53 12.14 -8.51 9.78
C MET A 53 11.29 -8.18 8.56
N ALA A 54 11.90 -7.76 7.45
CA ALA A 54 11.19 -7.53 6.19
C ALA A 54 10.44 -8.79 5.71
N TRP A 55 11.01 -10.00 5.92
CA TRP A 55 10.32 -11.25 5.61
C TRP A 55 9.03 -11.44 6.42
N ARG A 56 9.05 -11.11 7.71
CA ARG A 56 7.87 -11.20 8.57
C ARG A 56 6.77 -10.24 8.12
N PHE A 57 7.14 -9.00 7.81
CA PHE A 57 6.18 -8.01 7.28
C PHE A 57 5.69 -8.37 5.88
N PHE A 58 6.54 -8.91 5.02
CA PHE A 58 6.12 -9.43 3.72
C PHE A 58 5.09 -10.55 3.88
N GLY A 59 5.31 -11.49 4.81
CA GLY A 59 4.32 -12.51 5.17
C GLY A 59 3.01 -11.93 5.67
N HIS A 60 3.05 -10.80 6.42
CA HIS A 60 1.86 -10.08 6.86
C HIS A 60 1.07 -9.51 5.67
N HIS A 61 1.75 -8.89 4.68
CA HIS A 61 1.09 -8.42 3.45
C HIS A 61 0.42 -9.54 2.66
N VAL A 62 1.07 -10.70 2.56
CA VAL A 62 0.50 -11.88 1.91
C VAL A 62 -0.69 -12.42 2.70
N GLY A 63 -0.54 -12.58 4.03
CA GLY A 63 -1.56 -13.15 4.92
C GLY A 63 -2.81 -12.30 5.03
N HIS A 64 -2.71 -10.99 4.82
CA HIS A 64 -3.86 -10.08 4.90
C HIS A 64 -4.96 -10.44 3.87
N TRP A 65 -4.56 -10.89 2.68
CA TRP A 65 -5.50 -11.28 1.64
C TRP A 65 -6.47 -12.39 2.06
N PRO A 66 -6.01 -13.59 2.50
CA PRO A 66 -6.91 -14.64 2.91
C PRO A 66 -7.63 -14.35 4.23
N LEU A 67 -7.08 -13.51 5.09
CA LEU A 67 -7.67 -13.20 6.40
C LEU A 67 -8.75 -12.13 6.34
N ARG A 68 -8.62 -11.13 5.46
CA ARG A 68 -9.53 -9.97 5.37
C ARG A 68 -10.30 -9.89 4.06
N GLY A 69 -9.93 -10.67 3.03
CA GLY A 69 -10.53 -10.60 1.69
C GLY A 69 -10.06 -9.42 0.84
N TYR A 70 -9.12 -8.63 1.36
CA TYR A 70 -8.43 -7.54 0.67
C TYR A 70 -7.01 -7.39 1.25
N GLY A 71 -6.15 -6.60 0.62
CA GLY A 71 -4.77 -6.49 1.10
C GLY A 71 -3.89 -5.56 0.28
N THR A 72 -2.60 -5.78 0.39
CA THR A 72 -1.59 -4.98 -0.30
C THR A 72 -1.44 -5.39 -1.76
N PHE A 73 -1.51 -4.40 -2.64
CA PHE A 73 -1.16 -4.53 -4.05
C PHE A 73 0.28 -4.09 -4.27
N PHE A 74 1.09 -4.94 -4.88
CA PHE A 74 2.41 -4.56 -5.37
C PHE A 74 2.28 -3.97 -6.77
N ILE A 75 3.06 -2.93 -7.04
CA ILE A 75 3.01 -2.15 -8.28
C ILE A 75 4.04 -2.70 -9.25
N GLU A 76 3.56 -3.32 -10.32
CA GLU A 76 4.39 -3.84 -11.41
C GLU A 76 4.23 -2.94 -12.65
N PRO A 77 5.32 -2.37 -13.21
CA PRO A 77 5.25 -1.60 -14.44
C PRO A 77 4.91 -2.50 -15.63
N LYS A 78 3.98 -2.08 -16.50
CA LYS A 78 3.63 -2.83 -17.74
C LYS A 78 4.80 -2.97 -18.73
N GLN A 79 5.75 -2.08 -18.65
CA GLN A 79 7.00 -2.16 -19.46
C GLN A 79 7.97 -3.24 -18.99
N GLY A 80 7.62 -3.94 -17.87
CA GLY A 80 8.48 -4.97 -17.26
C GLY A 80 9.41 -4.44 -16.20
N GLY A 81 10.16 -5.34 -15.58
CA GLY A 81 11.08 -5.05 -14.48
C GLY A 81 10.53 -5.48 -13.12
N PRO A 82 11.26 -5.19 -12.02
CA PRO A 82 10.81 -5.49 -10.67
C PRO A 82 9.63 -4.61 -10.26
N VAL A 83 8.93 -5.01 -9.20
CA VAL A 83 7.94 -4.15 -8.55
C VAL A 83 8.58 -2.87 -8.02
N ILE A 84 7.90 -1.76 -8.19
CA ILE A 84 8.41 -0.41 -7.89
C ILE A 84 7.79 0.23 -6.67
N GLY A 85 6.84 -0.44 -6.02
CA GLY A 85 6.12 0.09 -4.87
C GLY A 85 4.97 -0.79 -4.45
N MET A 86 4.19 -0.29 -3.51
CA MET A 86 2.96 -0.94 -3.06
C MET A 86 1.87 0.06 -2.70
N LEU A 87 0.62 -0.36 -2.86
CA LEU A 87 -0.59 0.25 -2.33
C LEU A 87 -1.25 -0.70 -1.36
N MET A 88 -1.64 -0.23 -0.21
CA MET A 88 -2.28 -1.03 0.82
C MET A 88 -3.76 -0.68 0.93
N ALA A 89 -4.63 -1.68 0.82
CA ALA A 89 -5.94 -1.68 1.45
C ALA A 89 -5.73 -2.44 2.77
N TRP A 90 -5.73 -1.74 3.90
CA TRP A 90 -5.11 -2.22 5.12
C TRP A 90 -6.03 -2.09 6.33
N HIS A 91 -6.15 -3.13 7.12
CA HIS A 91 -6.87 -3.12 8.39
C HIS A 91 -6.51 -4.37 9.20
N PRO A 92 -5.30 -4.45 9.76
CA PRO A 92 -4.92 -5.55 10.64
C PRO A 92 -5.67 -5.48 11.97
N GLU A 93 -5.52 -6.51 12.79
CA GLU A 93 -6.08 -6.52 14.13
C GLU A 93 -5.50 -5.37 14.97
N GLY A 94 -6.38 -4.67 15.70
CA GLY A 94 -6.01 -3.51 16.51
C GLY A 94 -5.86 -2.19 15.75
N HIS A 95 -5.91 -2.21 14.41
CA HIS A 95 -5.88 -0.96 13.64
C HIS A 95 -7.23 -0.25 13.73
N PRO A 96 -7.29 1.07 14.04
CA PRO A 96 -8.55 1.72 14.40
C PRO A 96 -9.52 1.88 13.22
N GLU A 97 -8.99 2.11 12.00
CA GLU A 97 -9.80 2.29 10.81
C GLU A 97 -9.19 1.61 9.58
N ARG A 98 -10.00 1.41 8.53
CA ARG A 98 -9.53 0.94 7.22
C ARG A 98 -8.64 1.99 6.58
N GLU A 99 -7.45 1.58 6.18
CA GLU A 99 -6.42 2.46 5.64
C GLU A 99 -6.18 2.21 4.15
N VAL A 100 -5.91 3.29 3.42
CA VAL A 100 -5.26 3.25 2.11
C VAL A 100 -3.90 3.91 2.23
N GLY A 101 -2.83 3.09 2.22
CA GLY A 101 -1.45 3.53 2.31
C GLY A 101 -0.68 3.28 1.01
N TRP A 102 0.47 3.94 0.84
CA TRP A 102 1.32 3.80 -0.34
C TRP A 102 2.79 4.03 -0.04
N CYS A 103 3.65 3.37 -0.81
CA CYS A 103 5.05 3.74 -0.92
C CYS A 103 5.62 3.36 -2.29
N ILE A 104 6.65 4.09 -2.73
CA ILE A 104 7.46 3.81 -3.91
C ILE A 104 8.84 3.38 -3.44
N PHE A 105 9.34 2.28 -3.99
CA PHE A 105 10.53 1.59 -3.48
C PHE A 105 11.84 2.25 -3.91
N THR A 106 11.89 2.89 -5.08
CA THR A 106 13.14 3.42 -5.64
C THR A 106 13.05 4.91 -5.98
N ASP A 107 14.19 5.57 -6.04
CA ASP A 107 14.27 6.99 -6.40
C ASP A 107 13.90 7.23 -7.87
N GLU A 108 14.24 6.29 -8.76
CA GLU A 108 13.94 6.37 -10.19
C GLU A 108 12.43 6.33 -10.46
N ALA A 109 11.68 5.59 -9.65
CA ALA A 109 10.23 5.51 -9.76
C ALA A 109 9.51 6.65 -9.02
N ALA A 110 10.19 7.33 -8.09
CA ALA A 110 9.62 8.44 -7.35
C ALA A 110 9.40 9.67 -8.27
N GLY A 111 8.35 10.43 -7.99
CA GLY A 111 8.03 11.63 -8.77
C GLY A 111 7.42 11.37 -10.16
N GLN A 112 7.36 10.11 -10.62
CA GLN A 112 6.81 9.72 -11.94
C GLN A 112 5.27 9.64 -11.99
N GLY A 113 4.59 9.94 -10.87
CA GLY A 113 3.14 9.86 -10.77
C GLY A 113 2.58 8.43 -10.54
N TYR A 114 3.42 7.42 -10.46
CA TYR A 114 2.99 6.02 -10.29
C TYR A 114 2.16 5.80 -9.03
N ALA A 115 2.56 6.37 -7.88
CA ALA A 115 1.79 6.24 -6.65
C ALA A 115 0.38 6.82 -6.78
N THR A 116 0.22 7.99 -7.40
CA THR A 116 -1.08 8.63 -7.61
C THR A 116 -1.96 7.81 -8.56
N GLU A 117 -1.39 7.29 -9.65
CA GLU A 117 -2.08 6.43 -10.61
C GLU A 117 -2.58 5.14 -9.96
N ALA A 118 -1.71 4.49 -9.21
CA ALA A 118 -2.03 3.27 -8.46
C ALA A 118 -3.09 3.52 -7.36
N ALA A 119 -2.94 4.62 -6.59
CA ALA A 119 -3.89 4.96 -5.54
C ALA A 119 -5.30 5.20 -6.08
N ARG A 120 -5.43 5.84 -7.24
CA ARG A 120 -6.73 6.01 -7.90
C ARG A 120 -7.38 4.67 -8.24
N ALA A 121 -6.61 3.70 -8.71
CA ALA A 121 -7.14 2.37 -9.01
C ALA A 121 -7.58 1.63 -7.74
N VAL A 122 -6.79 1.72 -6.65
CA VAL A 122 -7.13 1.10 -5.36
C VAL A 122 -8.32 1.78 -4.71
N LEU A 123 -8.42 3.13 -4.70
CA LEU A 123 -9.58 3.85 -4.18
C LEU A 123 -10.86 3.47 -4.94
N ARG A 124 -10.79 3.34 -6.28
CA ARG A 124 -11.92 2.83 -7.07
C ARG A 124 -12.33 1.42 -6.65
N HIS A 125 -11.36 0.57 -6.38
CA HIS A 125 -11.61 -0.81 -5.96
C HIS A 125 -12.23 -0.86 -4.55
N VAL A 126 -11.66 -0.15 -3.57
CA VAL A 126 -12.15 -0.20 -2.18
C VAL A 126 -13.54 0.41 -2.05
N PHE A 127 -13.83 1.51 -2.74
CA PHE A 127 -15.16 2.13 -2.71
C PHE A 127 -16.17 1.42 -3.62
N GLY A 128 -15.78 1.11 -4.87
CA GLY A 128 -16.71 0.56 -5.86
C GLY A 128 -16.93 -0.94 -5.77
N THR A 129 -15.90 -1.72 -5.40
CA THR A 129 -15.97 -3.19 -5.36
C THR A 129 -16.12 -3.72 -3.94
N LEU A 130 -15.30 -3.21 -2.99
CA LEU A 130 -15.36 -3.66 -1.61
C LEU A 130 -16.46 -2.95 -0.80
N GLY A 131 -17.06 -1.88 -1.34
CA GLY A 131 -18.14 -1.15 -0.70
C GLY A 131 -17.72 -0.45 0.59
N TRP A 132 -16.48 0.01 0.68
CA TRP A 132 -16.07 0.84 1.81
C TRP A 132 -16.78 2.19 1.75
N ASP A 133 -17.26 2.65 2.87
CA ASP A 133 -17.89 3.96 3.04
C ASP A 133 -16.87 5.07 3.33
N THR A 134 -15.70 4.68 3.87
CA THR A 134 -14.58 5.59 4.13
C THR A 134 -13.27 4.82 4.22
N ALA A 135 -12.15 5.52 4.05
CA ALA A 135 -10.81 5.05 4.37
C ALA A 135 -9.96 6.20 4.89
N VAL A 136 -8.92 5.91 5.65
CA VAL A 136 -7.95 6.91 6.09
C VAL A 136 -6.57 6.64 5.50
N SER A 137 -5.70 7.65 5.51
CA SER A 137 -4.26 7.50 5.32
C SER A 137 -3.59 8.14 6.53
N TYR A 138 -2.81 7.34 7.25
CA TYR A 138 -1.95 7.80 8.34
C TYR A 138 -0.63 8.25 7.74
N ILE A 139 -0.28 9.52 7.91
CA ILE A 139 0.87 10.12 7.23
C ILE A 139 1.71 10.89 8.24
N ALA A 140 2.96 10.48 8.43
CA ALA A 140 3.89 11.16 9.30
C ALA A 140 3.93 12.67 9.02
N PRO A 141 3.94 13.54 10.05
CA PRO A 141 3.91 15.01 9.86
C PRO A 141 4.99 15.53 8.92
N ALA A 142 6.18 14.93 8.94
CA ALA A 142 7.30 15.30 8.07
C ALA A 142 7.13 14.83 6.60
N ASN A 143 6.18 13.93 6.31
CA ASN A 143 5.96 13.40 4.95
C ASN A 143 5.04 14.31 4.12
N GLU A 144 5.50 15.53 3.84
CA GLU A 144 4.75 16.50 3.05
C GLU A 144 4.37 15.99 1.64
N ALA A 145 5.20 15.13 1.04
CA ALA A 145 4.95 14.60 -0.29
C ALA A 145 3.68 13.73 -0.30
N SER A 146 3.53 12.84 0.68
CA SER A 146 2.33 12.01 0.86
C SER A 146 1.11 12.85 1.24
N GLN A 147 1.25 13.87 2.09
CA GLN A 147 0.15 14.77 2.42
C GLN A 147 -0.37 15.53 1.17
N ARG A 148 0.54 16.05 0.33
CA ARG A 148 0.16 16.67 -0.95
C ARG A 148 -0.52 15.66 -1.90
N MET A 149 -0.08 14.40 -1.88
CA MET A 149 -0.71 13.35 -2.69
C MET A 149 -2.12 13.05 -2.18
N ALA A 150 -2.32 12.88 -0.87
CA ALA A 150 -3.64 12.67 -0.26
C ALA A 150 -4.62 13.79 -0.64
N ALA A 151 -4.19 15.05 -0.54
CA ALA A 151 -5.00 16.20 -0.95
C ALA A 151 -5.38 16.15 -2.46
N ARG A 152 -4.44 15.80 -3.35
CA ARG A 152 -4.73 15.64 -4.80
C ARG A 152 -5.65 14.47 -5.12
N LEU A 153 -5.72 13.48 -4.24
CA LEU A 153 -6.68 12.37 -4.32
C LEU A 153 -8.06 12.72 -3.77
N GLY A 154 -8.28 13.95 -3.30
CA GLY A 154 -9.54 14.42 -2.75
C GLY A 154 -9.70 14.16 -1.26
N ALA A 155 -8.71 13.58 -0.58
CA ALA A 155 -8.78 13.38 0.86
C ALA A 155 -8.79 14.70 1.62
N ARG A 156 -9.43 14.70 2.79
CA ARG A 156 -9.48 15.84 3.71
C ARG A 156 -8.83 15.49 5.04
N ARG A 157 -8.16 16.45 5.66
CA ARG A 157 -7.63 16.26 7.01
C ARG A 157 -8.75 15.97 8.00
N ASP A 158 -8.54 14.97 8.83
CA ASP A 158 -9.49 14.56 9.88
C ASP A 158 -8.78 14.47 11.24
N PRO A 159 -8.66 15.61 11.94
CA PRO A 159 -7.99 15.63 13.25
C PRO A 159 -8.80 14.95 14.37
N ALA A 160 -10.05 14.58 14.10
CA ALA A 160 -10.89 13.86 15.05
C ALA A 160 -10.80 12.33 14.90
N ALA A 161 -10.17 11.83 13.84
CA ALA A 161 -10.00 10.41 13.62
C ALA A 161 -9.05 9.79 14.66
N PRO A 162 -9.28 8.53 15.09
CA PRO A 162 -8.41 7.87 16.05
C PRO A 162 -7.03 7.61 15.46
N GLN A 163 -5.97 7.82 16.26
CA GLN A 163 -4.59 7.55 15.89
C GLN A 163 -4.31 6.05 15.86
N ALA A 164 -3.50 5.60 14.90
CA ALA A 164 -3.00 4.23 14.89
C ALA A 164 -1.99 3.99 16.03
N ASP A 165 -1.13 4.97 16.29
CA ASP A 165 -0.24 5.03 17.43
C ASP A 165 -0.40 6.40 18.12
N PRO A 166 -1.01 6.46 19.32
CA PRO A 166 -1.15 7.73 20.05
C PRO A 166 0.17 8.34 20.52
N ASP A 167 1.23 7.54 20.67
CA ASP A 167 2.54 8.00 21.12
C ASP A 167 3.38 8.59 19.97
N ASP A 168 3.04 8.24 18.73
CA ASP A 168 3.64 8.80 17.50
C ASP A 168 2.54 9.24 16.51
N PRO A 169 1.89 10.38 16.74
CA PRO A 169 0.67 10.76 16.04
C PRO A 169 0.93 11.19 14.60
N ASP A 170 0.13 10.66 13.70
CA ASP A 170 0.10 10.98 12.27
C ASP A 170 -0.84 12.15 11.94
N VAL A 171 -0.64 12.76 10.78
CA VAL A 171 -1.65 13.59 10.11
C VAL A 171 -2.60 12.67 9.36
N ILE A 172 -3.84 12.58 9.84
CA ILE A 172 -4.83 11.68 9.26
C ILE A 172 -5.57 12.37 8.10
N TRP A 173 -5.59 11.69 6.96
CA TRP A 173 -6.31 12.11 5.76
C TRP A 173 -7.44 11.14 5.46
N ARG A 174 -8.68 11.64 5.47
CA ARG A 174 -9.87 10.83 5.19
C ARG A 174 -10.27 10.91 3.73
N HIS A 175 -10.45 9.74 3.13
CA HIS A 175 -11.01 9.54 1.81
C HIS A 175 -12.48 9.12 1.91
N ARG A 176 -13.34 9.71 1.07
CA ARG A 176 -14.75 9.35 0.94
C ARG A 176 -15.13 9.19 -0.53
N PRO A 177 -16.11 8.31 -0.85
CA PRO A 177 -16.55 8.10 -2.22
C PRO A 177 -17.00 9.38 -2.94
N GLU A 178 -17.65 10.29 -2.23
CA GLU A 178 -18.15 11.57 -2.78
C GLU A 178 -17.07 12.61 -3.08
N ASP A 179 -15.95 12.57 -2.36
CA ASP A 179 -14.83 13.49 -2.52
C ASP A 179 -13.84 13.01 -3.60
N TRP A 180 -13.96 11.74 -3.99
CA TRP A 180 -13.07 11.09 -4.93
C TRP A 180 -13.74 10.95 -6.31
N ARG A 181 -13.24 11.68 -7.32
CA ARG A 181 -13.71 11.65 -8.72
C ARG A 181 -12.57 11.69 -9.71
#